data_6d4c3ab12c7895e6033ee366514106c8
#
_entry.id   6d4c3ab12c7895e6033ee366514106c8
#
_cell.length_a   1.000
_cell.length_b   1.000
_cell.length_c   1.000
_cell.angle_alpha   90.00
_cell.angle_beta   90.00
_cell.angle_gamma   90.00
#
_symmetry.space_group_name_H-M   'P 1'
#
loop_
_entity.id
_entity.type
_entity.pdbx_description
1 polymer ?
#
loop_
_entity_poly.entity_id
_entity_poly.type
_entity_poly.pdbx_seq_one_letter_code
_entity_poly.pdbx_strand_id
1 'polypeptide(L)'
;MLKLGIFMMPIHPANKNLVDCLEEDRNLVIKADKLNYSEAWMGEHYSSSGEPVPSPFIFNASLISETKKIKFGTGVISLPQQHPAIVAGHAALFDNLSKGRFLFGVGAGGLVSDWELFDNLDGKTRALTMLDSIDAILSIWNSNCLLYTSPSPRDWTI
;
A
#
# COMPACT_ATOMS: atom_id res chain seq x y z
N MET A 1 -24.66 11.22 7.60
CA MET A 1 -23.57 12.23 7.80
C MET A 1 -22.50 11.96 6.76
N LEU A 2 -22.01 12.97 6.05
CA LEU A 2 -20.94 12.85 5.05
C LEU A 2 -19.63 12.46 5.78
N LYS A 3 -18.92 11.45 5.26
CA LYS A 3 -17.58 11.09 5.72
C LYS A 3 -16.55 11.71 4.78
N LEU A 4 -15.52 12.32 5.33
CA LEU A 4 -14.42 12.89 4.58
C LEU A 4 -13.18 12.03 4.73
N GLY A 5 -12.47 11.82 3.64
CA GLY A 5 -11.16 11.19 3.59
C GLY A 5 -10.15 12.09 2.88
N ILE A 6 -8.87 11.78 3.04
CA ILE A 6 -7.81 12.36 2.22
C ILE A 6 -7.16 11.26 1.39
N PHE A 7 -6.81 11.59 0.15
CA PHE A 7 -5.99 10.76 -0.71
C PHE A 7 -4.67 11.48 -0.95
N MET A 8 -3.58 10.79 -0.72
CA MET A 8 -2.24 11.36 -0.78
C MET A 8 -1.39 10.61 -1.83
N MET A 9 -0.99 11.35 -2.84
CA MET A 9 0.17 11.09 -3.68
C MET A 9 1.14 12.22 -3.38
N PRO A 10 1.98 12.11 -2.32
CA PRO A 10 2.76 13.24 -1.83
C PRO A 10 3.75 13.70 -2.89
N ILE A 11 3.51 14.87 -3.45
CA ILE A 11 4.38 15.46 -4.48
C ILE A 11 5.19 16.57 -3.84
N HIS A 12 6.50 16.37 -3.82
CA HIS A 12 7.45 17.33 -3.28
C HIS A 12 8.47 17.78 -4.33
N PRO A 13 9.01 19.01 -4.22
CA PRO A 13 10.13 19.44 -5.06
C PRO A 13 11.33 18.50 -4.88
N ALA A 14 11.95 18.09 -6.01
CA ALA A 14 13.04 17.11 -6.02
C ALA A 14 14.28 17.53 -5.20
N ASN A 15 14.44 18.83 -4.92
CA ASN A 15 15.54 19.37 -4.12
C ASN A 15 15.20 19.52 -2.62
N LYS A 16 13.99 19.17 -2.20
CA LYS A 16 13.58 19.24 -0.81
C LYS A 16 14.12 18.04 -0.03
N ASN A 17 14.51 18.26 1.22
CA ASN A 17 14.98 17.19 2.08
C ASN A 17 13.88 16.15 2.31
N LEU A 18 14.19 14.88 2.11
CA LEU A 18 13.23 13.78 2.22
C LEU A 18 12.64 13.66 3.63
N VAL A 19 13.44 13.88 4.67
CA VAL A 19 12.96 13.82 6.07
C VAL A 19 11.87 14.88 6.30
N ASP A 20 12.10 16.11 5.81
CA ASP A 20 11.12 17.21 5.94
C ASP A 20 9.85 16.90 5.15
N CYS A 21 9.97 16.29 3.95
CA CYS A 21 8.81 15.86 3.16
C CYS A 21 7.95 14.85 3.93
N LEU A 22 8.57 13.80 4.44
CA LEU A 22 7.87 12.75 5.19
C LEU A 22 7.25 13.28 6.50
N GLU A 23 7.93 14.22 7.18
CA GLU A 23 7.40 14.86 8.38
C GLU A 23 6.14 15.69 8.07
N GLU A 24 6.14 16.45 6.98
CA GLU A 24 4.97 17.21 6.53
C GLU A 24 3.79 16.29 6.20
N ASP A 25 4.03 15.21 5.45
CA ASP A 25 3.00 14.25 5.09
C ASP A 25 2.41 13.55 6.32
N ARG A 26 3.25 13.18 7.28
CA ARG A 26 2.83 12.61 8.56
C ARG A 26 1.95 13.59 9.34
N ASN A 27 2.41 14.84 9.45
CA ASN A 27 1.67 15.91 10.14
C ASN A 27 0.31 16.18 9.50
N LEU A 28 0.18 16.05 8.18
CA LEU A 28 -1.09 16.17 7.47
C LEU A 28 -2.08 15.09 7.91
N VAL A 29 -1.65 13.83 7.97
CA VAL A 29 -2.51 12.72 8.43
C VAL A 29 -2.90 12.87 9.91
N ILE A 30 -1.95 13.25 10.78
CA ILE A 30 -2.22 13.50 12.20
C ILE A 30 -3.24 14.63 12.37
N LYS A 31 -3.12 15.68 11.57
CA LYS A 31 -4.08 16.80 11.57
C LYS A 31 -5.46 16.35 11.07
N ALA A 32 -5.51 15.50 10.02
CA ALA A 32 -6.75 14.94 9.51
C ALA A 32 -7.47 14.11 10.59
N ASP A 33 -6.76 13.28 11.36
CA ASP A 33 -7.33 12.52 12.48
C ASP A 33 -7.94 13.44 13.54
N LYS A 34 -7.21 14.51 13.91
CA LYS A 34 -7.70 15.54 14.87
C LYS A 34 -8.93 16.27 14.37
N LEU A 35 -9.07 16.47 13.07
CA LEU A 35 -10.21 17.09 12.40
C LEU A 35 -11.35 16.12 12.11
N ASN A 36 -11.28 14.86 12.58
CA ASN A 36 -12.25 13.79 12.38
C ASN A 36 -12.47 13.38 10.92
N TYR A 37 -11.45 13.45 10.09
CA TYR A 37 -11.44 12.73 8.82
C TYR A 37 -11.52 11.23 9.09
N SER A 38 -12.26 10.52 8.25
CA SER A 38 -12.51 9.08 8.44
C SER A 38 -11.37 8.21 7.91
N GLU A 39 -10.69 8.67 6.87
CA GLU A 39 -9.73 7.87 6.10
C GLU A 39 -8.57 8.72 5.58
N ALA A 40 -7.38 8.09 5.54
CA ALA A 40 -6.21 8.61 4.83
C ALA A 40 -5.67 7.51 3.92
N TRP A 41 -5.61 7.77 2.62
CA TRP A 41 -5.14 6.86 1.59
C TRP A 41 -3.77 7.32 1.11
N MET A 42 -2.78 6.40 1.10
CA MET A 42 -1.41 6.68 0.69
C MET A 42 -1.08 5.91 -0.59
N GLY A 43 -0.57 6.61 -1.59
CA GLY A 43 -0.05 6.04 -2.84
C GLY A 43 1.30 5.35 -2.68
N GLU A 44 1.68 4.58 -3.69
CA GLU A 44 2.94 3.82 -3.76
C GLU A 44 3.67 4.14 -5.06
N HIS A 45 4.90 4.63 -4.97
CA HIS A 45 5.80 4.80 -6.10
C HIS A 45 7.24 4.50 -5.72
N TYR A 46 7.96 3.77 -6.58
CA TYR A 46 9.34 3.34 -6.34
C TYR A 46 10.37 4.20 -7.05
N SER A 47 10.02 4.75 -8.22
CA SER A 47 10.96 5.41 -9.12
C SER A 47 10.72 6.92 -9.27
N SER A 48 9.76 7.49 -8.55
CA SER A 48 9.47 8.93 -8.61
C SER A 48 10.29 9.71 -7.59
N SER A 49 11.13 10.63 -8.04
CA SER A 49 11.88 11.52 -7.14
C SER A 49 10.99 12.54 -6.42
N GLY A 50 9.81 12.82 -6.94
CA GLY A 50 8.84 13.74 -6.36
C GLY A 50 7.82 13.09 -5.43
N GLU A 51 7.69 11.77 -5.47
CA GLU A 51 6.71 10.99 -4.70
C GLU A 51 7.44 9.91 -3.88
N PRO A 52 8.00 10.28 -2.71
CA PRO A 52 9.03 9.51 -2.03
C PRO A 52 8.52 8.38 -1.15
N VAL A 53 7.32 7.84 -1.40
CA VAL A 53 6.73 6.79 -0.57
C VAL A 53 6.65 5.46 -1.34
N PRO A 54 7.69 4.60 -1.24
CA PRO A 54 7.68 3.28 -1.88
C PRO A 54 6.92 2.22 -1.08
N SER A 55 6.45 2.53 0.13
CA SER A 55 5.69 1.59 0.95
C SER A 55 4.63 2.30 1.80
N PRO A 56 3.37 2.27 1.36
CA PRO A 56 2.24 2.74 2.16
C PRO A 56 2.14 2.03 3.51
N PHE A 57 2.52 0.75 3.61
CA PHE A 57 2.53 0.02 4.87
C PHE A 57 3.48 0.63 5.88
N ILE A 58 4.73 0.91 5.49
CA ILE A 58 5.75 1.49 6.38
C ILE A 58 5.35 2.91 6.79
N PHE A 59 4.92 3.73 5.82
CA PHE A 59 4.49 5.09 6.09
C PHE A 59 3.31 5.12 7.08
N ASN A 60 2.25 4.37 6.80
CA ASN A 60 1.07 4.31 7.64
C ASN A 60 1.37 3.71 9.03
N ALA A 61 2.27 2.71 9.13
CA ALA A 61 2.68 2.13 10.40
C ALA A 61 3.30 3.16 11.34
N SER A 62 4.05 4.11 10.78
CA SER A 62 4.66 5.20 11.55
C SER A 62 3.65 6.15 12.22
N LEU A 63 2.36 6.07 11.84
CA LEU A 63 1.29 6.94 12.30
C LEU A 63 0.31 6.28 13.28
N ILE A 64 0.41 4.96 13.45
CA ILE A 64 -0.55 4.19 14.27
C ILE A 64 -0.64 4.71 15.71
N SER A 65 0.52 5.02 16.31
CA SER A 65 0.60 5.50 17.70
C SER A 65 0.18 6.97 17.87
N GLU A 66 0.26 7.76 16.80
CA GLU A 66 -0.01 9.21 16.82
C GLU A 66 -1.45 9.57 16.45
N THR A 67 -2.21 8.58 15.96
CA THR A 67 -3.61 8.75 15.52
C THR A 67 -4.55 7.83 16.30
N LYS A 68 -5.83 8.19 16.34
CA LYS A 68 -6.81 7.46 17.17
C LYS A 68 -7.97 6.86 16.40
N LYS A 69 -8.44 7.52 15.35
CA LYS A 69 -9.71 7.20 14.69
C LYS A 69 -9.56 6.95 13.19
N ILE A 70 -8.68 7.71 12.54
CA ILE A 70 -8.50 7.66 11.09
C ILE A 70 -8.13 6.26 10.64
N LYS A 71 -8.77 5.77 9.58
CA LYS A 71 -8.39 4.52 8.92
C LYS A 71 -7.30 4.79 7.90
N PHE A 72 -6.41 3.83 7.73
CA PHE A 72 -5.28 3.88 6.82
C PHE A 72 -5.59 3.08 5.57
N GLY A 73 -5.62 3.74 4.43
CA GLY A 73 -5.78 3.10 3.13
C GLY A 73 -4.45 2.99 2.38
N THR A 74 -4.33 1.93 1.59
CA THR A 74 -3.31 1.86 0.54
C THR A 74 -3.95 2.23 -0.79
N GLY A 75 -3.45 3.24 -1.44
CA GLY A 75 -4.03 3.75 -2.66
C GLY A 75 -3.03 3.91 -3.82
N VAL A 76 -2.45 2.81 -4.25
CA VAL A 76 -2.69 1.39 -4.03
C VAL A 76 -1.42 0.64 -3.62
N ILE A 77 -1.52 -0.67 -3.31
CA ILE A 77 -0.39 -1.60 -3.43
C ILE A 77 -0.39 -2.14 -4.86
N SER A 78 0.70 -1.93 -5.57
CA SER A 78 0.90 -2.39 -6.95
C SER A 78 1.24 -3.88 -6.96
N LEU A 79 0.22 -4.73 -6.99
CA LEU A 79 0.39 -6.19 -6.82
C LEU A 79 1.37 -6.84 -7.81
N PRO A 80 1.43 -6.43 -9.11
CA PRO A 80 2.40 -7.03 -10.03
C PRO A 80 3.88 -6.75 -9.69
N GLN A 81 4.13 -5.84 -8.74
CA GLN A 81 5.48 -5.46 -8.32
C GLN A 81 5.92 -6.16 -7.03
N GLN A 82 5.06 -6.98 -6.43
CA GLN A 82 5.30 -7.60 -5.13
C GLN A 82 4.81 -9.06 -5.11
N HIS A 83 5.51 -9.90 -4.35
CA HIS A 83 5.07 -11.28 -4.14
C HIS A 83 3.81 -11.32 -3.26
N PRO A 84 2.71 -11.98 -3.67
CA PRO A 84 1.43 -11.92 -2.97
C PRO A 84 1.47 -12.44 -1.53
N ALA A 85 2.31 -13.42 -1.21
CA ALA A 85 2.46 -13.90 0.17
C ALA A 85 3.08 -12.84 1.10
N ILE A 86 4.01 -12.01 0.58
CA ILE A 86 4.58 -10.89 1.34
C ILE A 86 3.51 -9.84 1.59
N VAL A 87 2.76 -9.49 0.56
CA VAL A 87 1.67 -8.52 0.67
C VAL A 87 0.60 -8.99 1.66
N ALA A 88 0.19 -10.28 1.56
CA ALA A 88 -0.79 -10.87 2.48
C ALA A 88 -0.33 -10.79 3.94
N GLY A 89 0.95 -11.10 4.19
CA GLY A 89 1.54 -11.03 5.53
C GLY A 89 1.63 -9.59 6.07
N HIS A 90 2.09 -8.65 5.24
CA HIS A 90 2.18 -7.23 5.62
C HIS A 90 0.79 -6.63 5.90
N ALA A 91 -0.20 -6.93 5.06
CA ALA A 91 -1.56 -6.44 5.23
C ALA A 91 -2.19 -6.97 6.52
N ALA A 92 -2.07 -8.27 6.78
CA ALA A 92 -2.58 -8.89 8.01
C ALA A 92 -1.88 -8.33 9.26
N LEU A 93 -0.55 -8.17 9.22
CA LEU A 93 0.20 -7.59 10.33
C LEU A 93 -0.23 -6.14 10.58
N PHE A 94 -0.34 -5.34 9.52
CA PHE A 94 -0.74 -3.95 9.62
C PHE A 94 -2.16 -3.81 10.19
N ASP A 95 -3.11 -4.63 9.74
CA ASP A 95 -4.48 -4.61 10.25
C ASP A 95 -4.53 -4.90 11.76
N ASN A 96 -3.78 -5.91 12.21
CA ASN A 96 -3.67 -6.24 13.64
C ASN A 96 -3.02 -5.11 14.45
N LEU A 97 -1.90 -4.54 13.98
CA LEU A 97 -1.22 -3.42 14.65
C LEU A 97 -2.11 -2.17 14.72
N SER A 98 -2.84 -1.87 13.67
CA SER A 98 -3.75 -0.73 13.60
C SER A 98 -5.10 -0.98 14.29
N LYS A 99 -5.34 -2.21 14.79
CA LYS A 99 -6.58 -2.63 15.47
C LYS A 99 -7.81 -2.47 14.58
N GLY A 100 -7.71 -2.96 13.33
CA GLY A 100 -8.81 -2.92 12.37
C GLY A 100 -9.03 -1.55 11.72
N ARG A 101 -8.05 -0.64 11.78
CA ARG A 101 -8.09 0.65 11.08
C ARG A 101 -7.47 0.57 9.68
N PHE A 102 -7.50 -0.57 9.04
CA PHE A 102 -6.90 -0.78 7.73
C PHE A 102 -7.94 -0.86 6.62
N LEU A 103 -7.61 -0.31 5.46
CA LEU A 103 -8.36 -0.38 4.22
C LEU A 103 -7.39 -0.79 3.10
N PHE A 104 -7.59 -2.00 2.60
CA PHE A 104 -6.65 -2.57 1.63
C PHE A 104 -7.07 -2.23 0.21
N GLY A 105 -6.36 -1.29 -0.41
CA GLY A 105 -6.50 -0.93 -1.81
C GLY A 105 -5.35 -1.51 -2.64
N VAL A 106 -5.68 -2.15 -3.74
CA VAL A 106 -4.74 -2.81 -4.66
C VAL A 106 -4.93 -2.36 -6.09
N GLY A 107 -3.90 -2.48 -6.90
CA GLY A 107 -3.93 -2.11 -8.31
C GLY A 107 -2.82 -2.76 -9.13
N ALA A 108 -2.87 -2.52 -10.44
CA ALA A 108 -1.87 -3.02 -11.39
C ALA A 108 -0.63 -2.12 -11.53
N GLY A 109 -0.56 -1.01 -10.78
CA GLY A 109 0.46 0.01 -10.93
C GLY A 109 0.18 0.99 -12.07
N GLY A 110 0.46 2.27 -11.84
CA GLY A 110 0.12 3.38 -12.75
C GLY A 110 1.31 4.12 -13.35
N LEU A 111 2.50 4.04 -12.74
CA LEU A 111 3.67 4.81 -13.16
C LEU A 111 4.55 4.02 -14.14
N VAL A 112 4.82 4.61 -15.30
CA VAL A 112 5.59 3.95 -16.39
C VAL A 112 7.01 3.60 -15.94
N SER A 113 7.68 4.49 -15.22
CA SER A 113 9.04 4.24 -14.72
C SER A 113 9.10 3.11 -13.67
N ASP A 114 8.03 2.91 -12.90
CA ASP A 114 7.92 1.73 -12.04
C ASP A 114 7.76 0.45 -12.87
N TRP A 115 7.02 0.49 -13.98
CA TRP A 115 6.90 -0.67 -14.87
C TRP A 115 8.24 -1.05 -15.50
N GLU A 116 9.04 -0.05 -15.88
CA GLU A 116 10.41 -0.28 -16.37
C GLU A 116 11.31 -0.88 -15.28
N LEU A 117 11.23 -0.33 -14.07
CA LEU A 117 12.04 -0.79 -12.93
C LEU A 117 11.77 -2.27 -12.57
N PHE A 118 10.53 -2.71 -12.69
CA PHE A 118 10.10 -4.07 -12.36
C PHE A 118 9.96 -4.99 -13.59
N ASP A 119 10.45 -4.56 -14.77
CA ASP A 119 10.36 -5.31 -16.03
C ASP A 119 8.92 -5.77 -16.36
N ASN A 120 7.95 -4.86 -16.19
CA ASN A 120 6.52 -5.16 -16.23
C ASN A 120 5.74 -4.18 -17.12
N LEU A 121 6.23 -4.00 -18.38
CA LEU A 121 5.67 -3.01 -19.31
C LEU A 121 4.32 -3.38 -19.92
N ASP A 122 4.02 -4.69 -20.07
CA ASP A 122 2.78 -5.12 -20.71
C ASP A 122 1.56 -4.96 -19.79
N GLY A 123 0.63 -4.10 -20.18
CA GLY A 123 -0.57 -3.79 -19.40
C GLY A 123 -1.52 -4.97 -19.21
N LYS A 124 -1.59 -5.88 -20.18
CA LYS A 124 -2.43 -7.09 -20.08
C LYS A 124 -1.85 -8.05 -19.04
N THR A 125 -0.55 -8.29 -19.10
CA THR A 125 0.17 -9.11 -18.13
C THR A 125 0.01 -8.54 -16.72
N ARG A 126 0.20 -7.23 -16.53
CA ARG A 126 0.00 -6.60 -15.21
C ARG A 126 -1.41 -6.82 -14.66
N ALA A 127 -2.44 -6.67 -15.51
CA ALA A 127 -3.81 -6.88 -15.08
C ALA A 127 -4.07 -8.32 -14.65
N LEU A 128 -3.56 -9.30 -15.40
CA LEU A 128 -3.69 -10.73 -15.05
C LEU A 128 -2.92 -11.05 -13.76
N THR A 129 -1.67 -10.62 -13.65
CA THR A 129 -0.86 -10.81 -12.44
C THR A 129 -1.53 -10.20 -11.20
N MET A 130 -2.17 -9.04 -11.34
CA MET A 130 -2.94 -8.43 -10.25
C MET A 130 -4.10 -9.35 -9.82
N LEU A 131 -4.86 -9.91 -10.75
CA LEU A 131 -5.98 -10.80 -10.44
C LEU A 131 -5.50 -12.08 -9.76
N ASP A 132 -4.48 -12.72 -10.30
CA ASP A 132 -3.87 -13.93 -9.71
C ASP A 132 -3.34 -13.64 -8.29
N SER A 133 -2.74 -12.48 -8.09
CA SER A 133 -2.26 -12.05 -6.77
C SER A 133 -3.39 -11.83 -5.78
N ILE A 134 -4.54 -11.29 -6.20
CA ILE A 134 -5.73 -11.14 -5.36
C ILE A 134 -6.22 -12.50 -4.91
N ASP A 135 -6.37 -13.45 -5.84
CA ASP A 135 -6.83 -14.80 -5.53
C ASP A 135 -5.89 -15.52 -4.56
N ALA A 136 -4.59 -15.35 -4.75
CA ALA A 136 -3.58 -15.88 -3.86
C ALA A 136 -3.66 -15.29 -2.44
N ILE A 137 -3.76 -13.97 -2.32
CA ILE A 137 -3.88 -13.28 -1.04
C ILE A 137 -5.14 -13.75 -0.29
N LEU A 138 -6.28 -13.82 -0.98
CA LEU A 138 -7.52 -14.32 -0.41
C LEU A 138 -7.41 -15.78 0.03
N SER A 139 -6.74 -16.62 -0.75
CA SER A 139 -6.50 -18.02 -0.40
C SER A 139 -5.63 -18.15 0.86
N ILE A 140 -4.57 -17.33 0.97
CA ILE A 140 -3.71 -17.28 2.15
C ILE A 140 -4.52 -16.90 3.39
N TRP A 141 -5.34 -15.87 3.32
CA TRP A 141 -6.12 -15.41 4.48
C TRP A 141 -7.25 -16.37 4.88
N ASN A 142 -7.80 -17.12 3.94
CA ASN A 142 -8.83 -18.13 4.21
C ASN A 142 -8.24 -19.47 4.71
N SER A 143 -6.92 -19.62 4.71
CA SER A 143 -6.28 -20.86 5.13
C SER A 143 -6.05 -20.89 6.65
N ASN A 144 -6.18 -22.08 7.25
CA ASN A 144 -5.85 -22.28 8.67
C ASN A 144 -4.34 -22.36 8.94
N CYS A 145 -3.52 -22.40 7.88
CA CYS A 145 -2.06 -22.45 7.98
C CYS A 145 -1.41 -21.69 6.82
N LEU A 146 -0.86 -20.51 7.12
CA LEU A 146 -0.20 -19.61 6.18
C LEU A 146 0.94 -20.24 5.37
N LEU A 147 1.56 -21.33 5.87
CA LEU A 147 2.73 -21.93 5.25
C LEU A 147 2.44 -23.18 4.39
N TYR A 148 1.31 -23.86 4.60
CA TYR A 148 1.06 -25.17 4.00
C TYR A 148 -0.05 -25.20 2.94
N THR A 149 -0.87 -24.18 2.86
CA THR A 149 -2.02 -24.12 1.94
C THR A 149 -1.86 -23.11 0.84
N SER A 150 -0.79 -22.31 0.86
CA SER A 150 -0.41 -21.49 -0.29
C SER A 150 0.08 -22.40 -1.43
N PRO A 151 -0.33 -22.15 -2.68
CA PRO A 151 0.30 -22.79 -3.83
C PRO A 151 1.82 -22.66 -3.74
N SER A 152 2.54 -23.70 -4.19
CA SER A 152 4.00 -23.67 -4.21
C SER A 152 4.50 -22.40 -4.93
N PRO A 153 5.59 -21.76 -4.48
CA PRO A 153 6.21 -20.67 -5.25
C PRO A 153 6.54 -21.02 -6.69
N ARG A 154 6.58 -22.32 -7.03
CA ARG A 154 6.74 -22.80 -8.41
C ARG A 154 5.49 -22.61 -9.27
N ASP A 155 4.33 -22.47 -8.65
CA ASP A 155 3.05 -22.28 -9.34
C ASP A 155 2.82 -20.80 -9.67
N TRP A 156 3.71 -19.93 -9.20
CA TRP A 156 3.75 -18.49 -9.48
C TRP A 156 4.79 -18.12 -10.55
N THR A 157 5.33 -19.10 -11.27
CA THR A 157 6.15 -18.82 -12.45
C THR A 157 5.27 -18.19 -13.51
N ILE A 158 5.43 -16.90 -13.63
CA ILE A 158 4.92 -16.03 -14.69
C ILE A 158 5.66 -16.34 -15.98
#